data_05ff27020e09213077fd1415a752c74d
#
_entry.id   05ff27020e09213077fd1415a752c74d
#
_cell.length_a   1.000
_cell.length_b   1.000
_cell.length_c   1.000
_cell.angle_alpha   90.00
_cell.angle_beta   90.00
_cell.angle_gamma   90.00
#
_symmetry.space_group_name_H-M   'P 1'
#
loop_
_entity.id
_entity.type
_entity.pdbx_description
1 polymer ?
#
loop_
_entity_poly.entity_id
_entity_poly.type
_entity_poly.pdbx_seq_one_letter_code
_entity_poly.pdbx_strand_id
1 'polypeptide(L)'
;KKHKTSNWSAIWVLPLVALAIGAWLAWRAFDQAGVDIQVRFESGDGIQANKTEVLYKGISVGKVTDLHVSKDIKGVVATIEIKKEAQEYLSKDTRFWLVKPRVSLAGVTGLETLVSGVYIAVDPVKGEKEERYFTALKEPPPLSDKLPGLHLTLKADRLGSLEQGSPVFYRQIQVGQVKSFQLGDDQRTIEIKVHIEPAYADLVRKHTRFWNASGISISGGLSGFKV
;
A
#
# COMPACT_ATOMS: atom_id res chain seq x y z
N LYS A 1 65.56 -18.96 -39.22
CA LYS A 1 64.15 -18.55 -39.13
C LYS A 1 63.98 -17.81 -37.80
N LYS A 2 63.89 -16.47 -37.83
CA LYS A 2 63.58 -15.66 -36.66
C LYS A 2 62.06 -15.71 -36.46
N HIS A 3 61.60 -16.29 -35.37
CA HIS A 3 60.23 -16.11 -34.90
C HIS A 3 60.09 -14.68 -34.35
N LYS A 4 59.38 -13.85 -35.08
CA LYS A 4 58.97 -12.53 -34.66
C LYS A 4 57.80 -12.71 -33.70
N THR A 5 58.08 -12.83 -32.41
CA THR A 5 57.06 -12.84 -31.40
C THR A 5 56.49 -11.43 -31.31
N SER A 6 55.24 -11.28 -31.75
CA SER A 6 54.49 -10.04 -31.62
C SER A 6 54.23 -9.78 -30.12
N ASN A 7 55.03 -8.94 -29.49
CA ASN A 7 54.87 -8.53 -28.08
C ASN A 7 53.71 -7.55 -27.91
N TRP A 8 52.81 -7.47 -28.88
CA TRP A 8 51.70 -6.48 -28.85
C TRP A 8 50.51 -6.87 -28.02
N SER A 9 50.43 -8.11 -27.58
CA SER A 9 49.19 -8.65 -27.01
C SER A 9 49.09 -8.57 -25.47
N ALA A 10 50.18 -8.68 -24.73
CA ALA A 10 50.09 -8.84 -23.27
C ALA A 10 49.75 -7.54 -22.53
N ILE A 11 50.27 -6.41 -23.00
CA ILE A 11 50.03 -5.11 -22.35
C ILE A 11 48.60 -4.64 -22.57
N TRP A 12 48.00 -4.93 -23.72
CA TRP A 12 46.64 -4.50 -24.06
C TRP A 12 45.54 -5.43 -23.50
N VAL A 13 45.90 -6.60 -23.01
CA VAL A 13 44.93 -7.53 -22.42
C VAL A 13 44.29 -6.95 -21.18
N LEU A 14 45.08 -6.30 -20.31
CA LEU A 14 44.57 -5.74 -19.07
C LEU A 14 43.57 -4.59 -19.31
N PRO A 15 43.86 -3.58 -20.16
CA PRO A 15 42.89 -2.53 -20.51
C PRO A 15 41.63 -3.09 -21.21
N LEU A 16 41.78 -4.07 -22.09
CA LEU A 16 40.64 -4.69 -22.78
C LEU A 16 39.72 -5.47 -21.81
N VAL A 17 40.31 -6.20 -20.86
CA VAL A 17 39.54 -6.89 -19.81
C VAL A 17 38.84 -5.87 -18.92
N ALA A 18 39.51 -4.79 -18.52
CA ALA A 18 38.89 -3.73 -17.72
C ALA A 18 37.74 -3.06 -18.47
N LEU A 19 37.92 -2.78 -19.78
CA LEU A 19 36.87 -2.23 -20.63
C LEU A 19 35.69 -3.20 -20.79
N ALA A 20 35.96 -4.49 -20.99
CA ALA A 20 34.94 -5.52 -21.10
C ALA A 20 34.12 -5.65 -19.79
N ILE A 21 34.79 -5.62 -18.63
CA ILE A 21 34.14 -5.63 -17.32
C ILE A 21 33.32 -4.35 -17.14
N GLY A 22 33.87 -3.18 -17.47
CA GLY A 22 33.18 -1.91 -17.41
C GLY A 22 31.94 -1.87 -18.30
N ALA A 23 32.07 -2.33 -19.54
CA ALA A 23 30.95 -2.43 -20.48
C ALA A 23 29.88 -3.42 -19.99
N TRP A 24 30.28 -4.57 -19.44
CA TRP A 24 29.36 -5.54 -18.86
C TRP A 24 28.62 -4.99 -17.64
N LEU A 25 29.33 -4.29 -16.73
CA LEU A 25 28.73 -3.64 -15.58
C LEU A 25 27.76 -2.53 -15.99
N ALA A 26 28.16 -1.70 -17.00
CA ALA A 26 27.28 -0.68 -17.54
C ALA A 26 26.01 -1.28 -18.15
N TRP A 27 26.16 -2.32 -18.97
CA TRP A 27 25.00 -3.03 -19.53
C TRP A 27 24.10 -3.58 -18.44
N ARG A 28 24.66 -4.23 -17.44
CA ARG A 28 23.89 -4.77 -16.32
C ARG A 28 23.16 -3.68 -15.54
N ALA A 29 23.78 -2.52 -15.32
CA ALA A 29 23.15 -1.38 -14.68
C ALA A 29 21.97 -0.85 -15.50
N PHE A 30 22.09 -0.75 -16.82
CA PHE A 30 20.99 -0.34 -17.71
C PHE A 30 19.89 -1.40 -17.78
N ASP A 31 20.24 -2.67 -17.82
CA ASP A 31 19.23 -3.74 -17.89
C ASP A 31 18.42 -3.89 -16.58
N GLN A 32 19.03 -3.54 -15.45
CA GLN A 32 18.37 -3.57 -14.13
C GLN A 32 17.71 -2.23 -13.76
N ALA A 33 17.91 -1.17 -14.56
CA ALA A 33 17.27 0.11 -14.32
C ALA A 33 15.75 -0.04 -14.31
N GLY A 34 15.14 0.39 -13.23
CA GLY A 34 13.70 0.44 -13.08
C GLY A 34 13.08 1.55 -13.92
N VAL A 35 11.80 1.71 -13.78
CA VAL A 35 11.03 2.78 -14.43
C VAL A 35 10.63 3.81 -13.40
N ASP A 36 10.92 5.07 -13.69
CA ASP A 36 10.50 6.19 -12.86
C ASP A 36 9.03 6.52 -13.10
N ILE A 37 8.28 6.58 -12.01
CA ILE A 37 6.90 7.08 -11.98
C ILE A 37 6.80 8.24 -11.00
N GLN A 38 5.77 9.05 -11.16
CA GLN A 38 5.44 10.14 -10.25
C GLN A 38 4.11 9.85 -9.57
N VAL A 39 4.12 9.88 -8.24
CA VAL A 39 2.91 9.69 -7.44
C VAL A 39 2.68 10.92 -6.59
N ARG A 40 1.52 11.53 -6.75
CA ARG A 40 1.09 12.70 -5.98
C ARG A 40 0.37 12.26 -4.71
N PHE A 41 0.83 12.76 -3.58
CA PHE A 41 0.24 12.60 -2.25
C PHE A 41 -0.28 13.93 -1.73
N GLU A 42 -1.29 13.90 -0.85
CA GLU A 42 -1.75 15.11 -0.14
C GLU A 42 -0.73 15.59 0.90
N SER A 43 -0.04 14.66 1.54
CA SER A 43 1.01 14.93 2.53
C SER A 43 2.20 14.01 2.30
N GLY A 44 3.40 14.52 2.53
CA GLY A 44 4.65 13.78 2.49
C GLY A 44 5.08 13.22 3.86
N ASP A 45 4.20 13.26 4.87
CA ASP A 45 4.53 12.87 6.24
C ASP A 45 5.08 11.44 6.33
N GLY A 46 6.33 11.35 6.74
CA GLY A 46 7.05 10.08 6.87
C GLY A 46 7.68 9.56 5.58
N ILE A 47 7.38 10.14 4.41
CA ILE A 47 8.05 9.76 3.16
C ILE A 47 9.46 10.36 3.17
N GLN A 48 10.45 9.52 2.90
CA GLN A 48 11.86 9.92 2.81
C GLN A 48 12.46 9.42 1.51
N ALA A 49 13.07 10.34 0.74
CA ALA A 49 13.81 9.98 -0.45
C ALA A 49 14.93 8.98 -0.10
N ASN A 50 15.13 8.01 -0.93
CA ASN A 50 16.10 6.92 -0.79
C ASN A 50 15.90 5.98 0.41
N LYS A 51 14.76 6.07 1.12
CA LYS A 51 14.44 5.19 2.25
C LYS A 51 13.07 4.53 2.14
N THR A 52 12.03 5.33 1.77
CA THR A 52 10.67 4.81 1.70
C THR A 52 10.54 3.84 0.53
N GLU A 53 10.11 2.63 0.83
CA GLU A 53 9.89 1.57 -0.15
C GLU A 53 8.45 1.54 -0.64
N VAL A 54 8.27 0.99 -1.84
CA VAL A 54 6.96 0.63 -2.38
C VAL A 54 6.78 -0.87 -2.24
N LEU A 55 5.74 -1.27 -1.51
CA LEU A 55 5.49 -2.67 -1.19
C LEU A 55 4.20 -3.17 -1.84
N TYR A 56 4.27 -4.36 -2.42
CA TYR A 56 3.10 -5.16 -2.80
C TYR A 56 3.07 -6.43 -1.96
N LYS A 57 2.06 -6.56 -1.10
CA LYS A 57 1.91 -7.72 -0.18
C LYS A 57 3.20 -8.04 0.60
N GLY A 58 3.91 -7.00 1.07
CA GLY A 58 5.15 -7.16 1.83
C GLY A 58 6.42 -7.34 1.00
N ILE A 59 6.34 -7.39 -0.33
CA ILE A 59 7.49 -7.50 -1.23
C ILE A 59 7.82 -6.12 -1.79
N SER A 60 9.10 -5.72 -1.71
CA SER A 60 9.56 -4.44 -2.25
C SER A 60 9.60 -4.48 -3.78
N VAL A 61 8.74 -3.68 -4.40
CA VAL A 61 8.62 -3.53 -5.86
C VAL A 61 9.17 -2.20 -6.38
N GLY A 62 9.55 -1.30 -5.48
CA GLY A 62 10.13 0.00 -5.84
C GLY A 62 10.58 0.79 -4.63
N LYS A 63 11.13 1.97 -4.88
CA LYS A 63 11.69 2.86 -3.88
C LYS A 63 11.50 4.32 -4.27
N VAL A 64 11.21 5.18 -3.30
CA VAL A 64 11.18 6.63 -3.51
C VAL A 64 12.59 7.14 -3.73
N THR A 65 12.84 7.79 -4.87
CA THR A 65 14.13 8.39 -5.24
C THR A 65 14.18 9.87 -4.95
N ASP A 66 13.07 10.58 -5.15
CA ASP A 66 12.95 12.01 -4.89
C ASP A 66 11.59 12.40 -4.33
N LEU A 67 11.53 13.53 -3.63
CA LEU A 67 10.32 14.08 -3.05
C LEU A 67 10.33 15.61 -3.14
N HIS A 68 9.34 16.19 -3.78
CA HIS A 68 9.23 17.65 -3.91
C HIS A 68 7.76 18.12 -3.74
N VAL A 69 7.61 19.40 -3.41
CA VAL A 69 6.28 20.01 -3.30
C VAL A 69 5.65 20.13 -4.68
N SER A 70 4.38 19.79 -4.82
CA SER A 70 3.69 19.95 -6.10
C SER A 70 3.61 21.41 -6.53
N LYS A 71 3.59 21.67 -7.83
CA LYS A 71 3.59 23.04 -8.39
C LYS A 71 2.42 23.91 -7.93
N ASP A 72 1.31 23.30 -7.58
CA ASP A 72 0.09 23.96 -7.07
C ASP A 72 0.08 24.15 -5.54
N ILE A 73 1.17 23.73 -4.86
CA ILE A 73 1.36 23.82 -3.40
C ILE A 73 0.25 23.08 -2.61
N LYS A 74 -0.47 22.14 -3.26
CA LYS A 74 -1.57 21.39 -2.63
C LYS A 74 -1.21 19.94 -2.27
N GLY A 75 0.07 19.60 -2.31
CA GLY A 75 0.54 18.26 -2.00
C GLY A 75 2.02 18.09 -2.30
N VAL A 76 2.46 16.87 -2.30
CA VAL A 76 3.83 16.48 -2.63
C VAL A 76 3.82 15.46 -3.76
N VAL A 77 4.86 15.48 -4.56
CA VAL A 77 5.08 14.51 -5.64
C VAL A 77 6.31 13.70 -5.28
N ALA A 78 6.15 12.41 -5.16
CA ALA A 78 7.23 11.47 -5.00
C ALA A 78 7.60 10.89 -6.36
N THR A 79 8.88 10.94 -6.71
CA THR A 79 9.45 10.16 -7.81
C THR A 79 9.82 8.79 -7.25
N ILE A 80 9.36 7.75 -7.89
CA ILE A 80 9.51 6.36 -7.44
C ILE A 80 10.12 5.56 -8.57
N GLU A 81 11.22 4.92 -8.29
CA GLU A 81 11.82 3.92 -9.18
C GLU A 81 11.14 2.57 -8.92
N ILE A 82 10.40 2.09 -9.90
CA ILE A 82 9.72 0.77 -9.87
C ILE A 82 10.61 -0.25 -10.56
N LYS A 83 10.80 -1.40 -9.93
CA LYS A 83 11.58 -2.50 -10.50
C LYS A 83 11.00 -2.98 -11.82
N LYS A 84 11.87 -3.39 -12.74
CA LYS A 84 11.52 -3.80 -14.10
C LYS A 84 10.43 -4.89 -14.12
N GLU A 85 10.47 -5.83 -13.17
CA GLU A 85 9.52 -6.93 -13.07
C GLU A 85 8.10 -6.46 -12.74
N ALA A 86 7.96 -5.28 -12.13
CA ALA A 86 6.67 -4.71 -11.75
C ALA A 86 6.12 -3.71 -12.78
N GLN A 87 6.89 -3.37 -13.81
CA GLN A 87 6.53 -2.36 -14.80
C GLN A 87 5.25 -2.70 -15.57
N GLU A 88 5.05 -3.97 -15.94
CA GLU A 88 3.86 -4.40 -16.70
C GLU A 88 2.54 -4.22 -15.93
N TYR A 89 2.59 -3.96 -14.64
CA TYR A 89 1.45 -3.74 -13.77
C TYR A 89 1.17 -2.26 -13.48
N LEU A 90 1.87 -1.35 -14.15
CA LEU A 90 1.68 0.10 -14.03
C LEU A 90 0.64 0.58 -15.04
N SER A 91 -0.63 0.38 -14.75
CA SER A 91 -1.72 0.90 -15.56
C SER A 91 -2.43 2.06 -14.85
N LYS A 92 -3.31 2.75 -15.57
CA LYS A 92 -4.14 3.84 -15.00
C LYS A 92 -4.99 3.42 -13.79
N ASP A 93 -5.28 2.13 -13.66
CA ASP A 93 -6.09 1.57 -12.58
C ASP A 93 -5.23 1.11 -11.39
N THR A 94 -3.90 1.17 -11.51
CA THR A 94 -2.96 0.90 -10.41
C THR A 94 -3.11 1.97 -9.35
N ARG A 95 -3.20 1.56 -8.10
CA ARG A 95 -3.47 2.43 -6.96
C ARG A 95 -2.32 2.42 -5.98
N PHE A 96 -1.99 3.60 -5.47
CA PHE A 96 -0.96 3.79 -4.46
C PHE A 96 -1.58 4.45 -3.23
N TRP A 97 -1.13 4.10 -2.03
CA TRP A 97 -1.49 4.78 -0.79
C TRP A 97 -0.37 4.68 0.24
N LEU A 98 -0.35 5.62 1.17
CA LEU A 98 0.64 5.67 2.22
C LEU A 98 0.20 4.85 3.41
N VAL A 99 1.04 3.92 3.86
CA VAL A 99 0.83 3.16 5.09
C VAL A 99 1.72 3.73 6.18
N LYS A 100 1.06 4.23 7.23
CA LYS A 100 1.71 4.80 8.41
C LYS A 100 1.01 4.31 9.68
N PRO A 101 1.69 4.30 10.84
CA PRO A 101 1.05 3.92 12.09
C PRO A 101 -0.15 4.84 12.34
N ARG A 102 -1.28 4.25 12.67
CA ARG A 102 -2.49 4.98 13.11
C ARG A 102 -2.90 4.44 14.47
N VAL A 103 -3.13 5.35 15.40
CA VAL A 103 -3.68 5.03 16.70
C VAL A 103 -5.11 5.56 16.72
N SER A 104 -6.08 4.67 16.91
CA SER A 104 -7.48 5.01 17.02
C SER A 104 -8.10 4.39 18.27
N LEU A 105 -9.33 4.75 18.60
CA LEU A 105 -10.07 4.10 19.68
C LEU A 105 -10.39 2.62 19.38
N ALA A 106 -10.36 2.23 18.11
CA ALA A 106 -10.54 0.85 17.67
C ALA A 106 -9.26 0.00 17.81
N GLY A 107 -8.11 0.64 18.05
CA GLY A 107 -6.81 -0.03 18.16
C GLY A 107 -5.70 0.69 17.42
N VAL A 108 -4.58 0.01 17.29
CA VAL A 108 -3.40 0.49 16.53
C VAL A 108 -3.30 -0.31 15.25
N THR A 109 -3.30 0.39 14.12
CA THR A 109 -3.07 -0.21 12.79
C THR A 109 -1.73 0.25 12.23
N GLY A 110 -1.16 -0.52 11.31
CA GLY A 110 0.16 -0.20 10.75
C GLY A 110 1.31 -0.41 11.75
N LEU A 111 1.16 -1.29 12.75
CA LEU A 111 2.20 -1.59 13.73
C LEU A 111 3.51 -2.03 13.10
N GLU A 112 3.44 -2.68 11.94
CA GLU A 112 4.62 -3.06 11.14
C GLU A 112 5.47 -1.86 10.76
N THR A 113 4.87 -0.68 10.64
CA THR A 113 5.61 0.55 10.29
C THR A 113 6.42 1.13 11.46
N LEU A 114 6.22 0.65 12.68
CA LEU A 114 7.05 1.04 13.84
C LEU A 114 8.48 0.51 13.71
N VAL A 115 8.67 -0.62 13.04
CA VAL A 115 9.97 -1.24 12.81
C VAL A 115 10.50 -0.93 11.42
N SER A 116 9.66 -1.05 10.38
CA SER A 116 10.06 -0.87 8.97
C SER A 116 10.01 0.60 8.50
N GLY A 117 9.41 1.49 9.28
CA GLY A 117 9.11 2.85 8.86
C GLY A 117 7.85 2.91 7.96
N VAL A 118 7.49 4.13 7.55
CA VAL A 118 6.39 4.39 6.62
C VAL A 118 6.73 3.83 5.25
N TYR A 119 5.78 3.19 4.59
CA TYR A 119 5.94 2.67 3.24
C TYR A 119 4.75 3.03 2.36
N ILE A 120 4.94 2.95 1.05
CA ILE A 120 3.88 3.12 0.07
C ILE A 120 3.40 1.73 -0.33
N ALA A 121 2.12 1.46 -0.15
CA ALA A 121 1.51 0.24 -0.65
C ALA A 121 1.00 0.46 -2.07
N VAL A 122 1.06 -0.58 -2.89
CA VAL A 122 0.56 -0.57 -4.26
C VAL A 122 -0.42 -1.72 -4.47
N ASP A 123 -1.51 -1.44 -5.19
CA ASP A 123 -2.43 -2.43 -5.75
C ASP A 123 -2.25 -2.39 -7.27
N PRO A 124 -1.41 -3.30 -7.82
CA PRO A 124 -1.04 -3.28 -9.22
C PRO A 124 -2.15 -3.87 -10.08
N VAL A 125 -2.43 -3.23 -11.22
CA VAL A 125 -3.41 -3.71 -12.19
C VAL A 125 -2.74 -3.78 -13.56
N LYS A 126 -2.76 -4.97 -14.17
CA LYS A 126 -2.26 -5.14 -15.53
C LYS A 126 -3.19 -4.44 -16.51
N GLY A 127 -2.65 -3.58 -17.37
CA GLY A 127 -3.39 -2.83 -18.38
C GLY A 127 -2.68 -2.81 -19.73
N GLU A 128 -3.37 -2.32 -20.76
CA GLU A 128 -2.82 -2.24 -22.13
C GLU A 128 -1.80 -1.11 -22.29
N LYS A 129 -1.85 -0.08 -21.45
CA LYS A 129 -0.96 1.09 -21.51
C LYS A 129 -0.31 1.31 -20.17
N GLU A 130 0.98 1.53 -20.19
CA GLU A 130 1.74 1.98 -19.03
C GLU A 130 1.38 3.42 -18.68
N GLU A 131 1.15 3.67 -17.39
CA GLU A 131 0.95 5.01 -16.83
C GLU A 131 2.15 5.37 -15.96
N ARG A 132 2.50 6.64 -15.94
CA ARG A 132 3.66 7.14 -15.16
C ARG A 132 3.29 8.21 -14.14
N TYR A 133 2.05 8.69 -14.19
CA TYR A 133 1.56 9.74 -13.31
C TYR A 133 0.36 9.24 -12.53
N PHE A 134 0.49 9.18 -11.23
CA PHE A 134 -0.55 8.65 -10.34
C PHE A 134 -0.92 9.65 -9.27
N THR A 135 -2.13 9.54 -8.77
CA THR A 135 -2.57 10.21 -7.56
C THR A 135 -2.82 9.16 -6.48
N ALA A 136 -2.14 9.28 -5.36
CA ALA A 136 -2.30 8.36 -4.24
C ALA A 136 -3.69 8.50 -3.61
N LEU A 137 -4.23 7.37 -3.15
CA LEU A 137 -5.42 7.37 -2.34
C LEU A 137 -5.10 7.88 -0.93
N LYS A 138 -6.04 8.57 -0.30
CA LYS A 138 -5.93 9.01 1.10
C LYS A 138 -5.93 7.84 2.08
N GLU A 139 -6.69 6.80 1.72
CA GLU A 139 -6.89 5.60 2.51
C GLU A 139 -6.71 4.36 1.63
N PRO A 140 -6.37 3.21 2.22
CA PRO A 140 -6.34 1.96 1.49
C PRO A 140 -7.65 1.74 0.73
N PRO A 141 -7.61 1.19 -0.50
CA PRO A 141 -8.83 0.87 -1.21
C PRO A 141 -9.66 -0.13 -0.39
N PRO A 142 -10.99 -0.03 -0.41
CA PRO A 142 -11.83 -1.02 0.25
C PRO A 142 -11.55 -2.39 -0.35
N LEU A 143 -11.64 -3.43 0.48
CA LEU A 143 -11.49 -4.81 0.02
C LEU A 143 -12.37 -5.06 -1.19
N SER A 144 -11.79 -5.71 -2.20
CA SER A 144 -12.53 -6.04 -3.43
C SER A 144 -13.76 -6.90 -3.11
N ASP A 145 -14.89 -6.63 -3.78
CA ASP A 145 -16.08 -7.47 -3.70
C ASP A 145 -15.84 -8.88 -4.28
N LYS A 146 -14.74 -9.06 -5.01
CA LYS A 146 -14.33 -10.34 -5.61
C LYS A 146 -13.59 -11.26 -4.64
N LEU A 147 -13.28 -10.79 -3.41
CA LEU A 147 -12.68 -11.67 -2.41
C LEU A 147 -13.65 -12.78 -2.01
N PRO A 148 -13.19 -14.03 -1.94
CA PRO A 148 -14.04 -15.12 -1.48
C PRO A 148 -14.47 -14.89 -0.02
N GLY A 149 -15.70 -15.27 0.32
CA GLY A 149 -16.28 -15.06 1.64
C GLY A 149 -17.67 -14.45 1.56
N LEU A 150 -18.21 -14.11 2.71
CA LEU A 150 -19.55 -13.54 2.81
C LEU A 150 -19.44 -12.01 2.94
N HIS A 151 -20.11 -11.30 2.04
CA HIS A 151 -20.21 -9.84 2.05
C HIS A 151 -21.59 -9.44 2.57
N LEU A 152 -21.60 -8.62 3.61
CA LEU A 152 -22.81 -8.18 4.28
C LEU A 152 -22.87 -6.66 4.31
N THR A 153 -24.08 -6.12 4.22
CA THR A 153 -24.36 -4.71 4.54
C THR A 153 -25.17 -4.67 5.83
N LEU A 154 -24.60 -4.10 6.86
CA LEU A 154 -25.25 -3.87 8.14
C LEU A 154 -25.79 -2.44 8.17
N LYS A 155 -26.96 -2.25 8.80
CA LYS A 155 -27.51 -0.91 9.05
C LYS A 155 -27.38 -0.60 10.53
N ALA A 156 -26.90 0.60 10.83
CA ALA A 156 -26.74 1.10 12.19
C ALA A 156 -27.16 2.56 12.29
N ASP A 157 -27.59 2.98 13.46
CA ASP A 157 -27.99 4.38 13.72
C ASP A 157 -26.76 5.30 13.84
N ARG A 158 -25.59 4.74 14.18
CA ARG A 158 -24.32 5.47 14.34
C ARG A 158 -23.12 4.56 14.07
N LEU A 159 -22.06 5.16 13.56
CA LEU A 159 -20.82 4.44 13.27
C LEU A 159 -20.05 4.08 14.56
N GLY A 160 -20.10 4.94 15.57
CA GLY A 160 -19.30 4.78 16.78
C GLY A 160 -17.81 4.92 16.48
N SER A 161 -17.02 3.99 16.99
CA SER A 161 -15.56 3.92 16.82
C SER A 161 -15.12 3.00 15.69
N LEU A 162 -16.06 2.56 14.82
CA LEU A 162 -15.72 1.68 13.70
C LEU A 162 -14.99 2.46 12.61
N GLU A 163 -13.94 1.85 12.11
CA GLU A 163 -13.14 2.33 10.99
C GLU A 163 -13.05 1.26 9.90
N GLN A 164 -12.61 1.64 8.71
CA GLN A 164 -12.26 0.69 7.69
C GLN A 164 -11.13 -0.22 8.19
N GLY A 165 -11.28 -1.54 8.03
CA GLY A 165 -10.36 -2.53 8.58
C GLY A 165 -10.66 -2.93 10.03
N SER A 166 -11.65 -2.30 10.73
CA SER A 166 -12.04 -2.75 12.07
C SER A 166 -12.39 -4.22 12.06
N PRO A 167 -11.81 -5.04 12.97
CA PRO A 167 -12.03 -6.48 12.99
C PRO A 167 -13.44 -6.85 13.44
N VAL A 168 -13.96 -7.90 12.85
CA VAL A 168 -15.20 -8.55 13.30
C VAL A 168 -14.84 -9.81 14.07
N PHE A 169 -15.33 -9.90 15.30
CA PHE A 169 -15.05 -11.04 16.18
C PHE A 169 -16.26 -11.93 16.40
N TYR A 170 -16.00 -13.23 16.49
CA TYR A 170 -16.91 -14.21 17.04
C TYR A 170 -16.21 -14.98 18.15
N ARG A 171 -16.69 -14.87 19.39
CA ARG A 171 -16.06 -15.49 20.57
C ARG A 171 -14.55 -15.17 20.68
N GLN A 172 -14.17 -13.91 20.45
CA GLN A 172 -12.79 -13.40 20.47
C GLN A 172 -11.88 -13.90 19.32
N ILE A 173 -12.42 -14.69 18.38
CA ILE A 173 -11.72 -15.08 17.16
C ILE A 173 -12.11 -14.07 16.09
N GLN A 174 -11.11 -13.49 15.41
CA GLN A 174 -11.37 -12.63 14.27
C GLN A 174 -11.90 -13.47 13.11
N VAL A 175 -13.10 -13.14 12.64
CA VAL A 175 -13.82 -13.85 11.58
C VAL A 175 -14.01 -13.01 10.34
N GLY A 176 -13.63 -11.73 10.39
CA GLY A 176 -13.78 -10.81 9.28
C GLY A 176 -13.36 -9.39 9.64
N GLN A 177 -13.74 -8.44 8.79
CA GLN A 177 -13.44 -7.03 9.01
C GLN A 177 -14.44 -6.11 8.32
N VAL A 178 -14.51 -4.85 8.81
CA VAL A 178 -15.25 -3.76 8.18
C VAL A 178 -14.56 -3.38 6.88
N LYS A 179 -15.29 -3.40 5.77
CA LYS A 179 -14.79 -3.10 4.45
C LYS A 179 -14.89 -1.61 4.10
N SER A 180 -16.05 -1.04 4.34
CA SER A 180 -16.33 0.39 4.15
C SER A 180 -17.62 0.74 4.89
N PHE A 181 -17.90 2.02 4.99
CA PHE A 181 -19.16 2.52 5.50
C PHE A 181 -19.56 3.79 4.74
N GLN A 182 -20.85 4.04 4.69
CA GLN A 182 -21.42 5.22 4.06
C GLN A 182 -22.71 5.64 4.78
N LEU A 183 -23.12 6.89 4.60
CA LEU A 183 -24.45 7.32 5.02
C LEU A 183 -25.49 6.66 4.11
N GLY A 184 -26.54 6.10 4.69
CA GLY A 184 -27.64 5.51 3.94
C GLY A 184 -28.41 6.57 3.15
N ASP A 185 -29.18 6.15 2.16
CA ASP A 185 -29.99 7.04 1.31
C ASP A 185 -31.01 7.82 2.11
N ASP A 186 -31.43 7.30 3.27
CA ASP A 186 -32.34 7.93 4.21
C ASP A 186 -31.70 9.07 5.02
N GLN A 187 -30.38 9.29 4.88
CA GLN A 187 -29.55 10.26 5.59
C GLN A 187 -29.65 10.14 7.14
N ARG A 188 -30.15 9.01 7.64
CA ARG A 188 -30.33 8.73 9.07
C ARG A 188 -29.59 7.50 9.53
N THR A 189 -29.47 6.52 8.68
CA THR A 189 -28.76 5.27 8.98
C THR A 189 -27.38 5.26 8.35
N ILE A 190 -26.50 4.44 8.90
CA ILE A 190 -25.18 4.17 8.34
C ILE A 190 -25.18 2.76 7.80
N GLU A 191 -24.78 2.62 6.55
CA GLU A 191 -24.56 1.33 5.93
C GLU A 191 -23.10 0.93 6.08
N ILE A 192 -22.86 -0.18 6.77
CA ILE A 192 -21.53 -0.72 7.05
C ILE A 192 -21.36 -1.99 6.26
N LYS A 193 -20.44 -1.98 5.30
CA LYS A 193 -20.08 -3.18 4.52
C LYS A 193 -19.05 -3.98 5.27
N VAL A 194 -19.36 -5.25 5.51
CA VAL A 194 -18.51 -6.17 6.27
C VAL A 194 -18.16 -7.36 5.40
N HIS A 195 -16.91 -7.79 5.48
CA HIS A 195 -16.43 -9.03 4.88
C HIS A 195 -16.18 -10.06 5.97
N ILE A 196 -16.76 -11.25 5.81
CA ILE A 196 -16.53 -12.42 6.66
C ILE A 196 -15.72 -13.43 5.84
N GLU A 197 -14.66 -13.93 6.41
CA GLU A 197 -13.78 -14.91 5.77
C GLU A 197 -14.54 -16.19 5.39
N PRO A 198 -14.15 -16.87 4.30
CA PRO A 198 -14.86 -18.06 3.82
C PRO A 198 -15.03 -19.15 4.89
N ALA A 199 -14.01 -19.36 5.72
CA ALA A 199 -14.00 -20.36 6.77
C ALA A 199 -15.09 -20.12 7.84
N TYR A 200 -15.61 -18.90 7.96
CA TYR A 200 -16.56 -18.48 8.98
C TYR A 200 -17.90 -18.03 8.40
N ALA A 201 -18.08 -18.11 7.07
CA ALA A 201 -19.29 -17.66 6.39
C ALA A 201 -20.56 -18.35 6.94
N ASP A 202 -20.47 -19.63 7.24
CA ASP A 202 -21.57 -20.44 7.76
C ASP A 202 -22.01 -20.07 9.19
N LEU A 203 -21.19 -19.31 9.93
CA LEU A 203 -21.56 -18.80 11.26
C LEU A 203 -22.63 -17.72 11.17
N VAL A 204 -22.72 -17.04 10.02
CA VAL A 204 -23.70 -15.98 9.80
C VAL A 204 -24.99 -16.56 9.26
N ARG A 205 -26.05 -16.42 10.03
CA ARG A 205 -27.39 -16.94 9.73
C ARG A 205 -28.42 -15.81 9.71
N LYS A 206 -29.62 -16.11 9.25
CA LYS A 206 -30.73 -15.14 9.10
C LYS A 206 -31.00 -14.31 10.38
N HIS A 207 -30.74 -14.83 11.56
CA HIS A 207 -30.99 -14.17 12.84
C HIS A 207 -29.71 -13.77 13.57
N THR A 208 -28.54 -13.79 12.88
CA THR A 208 -27.29 -13.29 13.46
C THR A 208 -27.41 -11.79 13.75
N ARG A 209 -26.98 -11.40 14.93
CA ARG A 209 -26.93 -9.99 15.36
C ARG A 209 -25.49 -9.56 15.48
N PHE A 210 -25.24 -8.34 15.05
CA PHE A 210 -23.94 -7.66 15.19
C PHE A 210 -24.09 -6.51 16.17
N TRP A 211 -23.06 -6.28 16.96
CA TRP A 211 -23.02 -5.13 17.88
C TRP A 211 -21.61 -4.55 17.88
N ASN A 212 -21.52 -3.25 18.20
CA ASN A 212 -20.23 -2.61 18.37
C ASN A 212 -19.64 -3.01 19.73
N ALA A 213 -18.50 -3.71 19.73
CA ALA A 213 -17.82 -4.20 20.93
C ALA A 213 -16.79 -3.20 21.47
N SER A 214 -16.52 -2.08 20.78
CA SER A 214 -15.63 -1.05 21.25
C SER A 214 -16.30 -0.26 22.37
N GLY A 215 -15.93 -0.57 23.59
CA GLY A 215 -16.66 -0.21 24.83
C GLY A 215 -16.36 1.17 25.44
N ILE A 216 -16.01 2.21 24.66
CA ILE A 216 -15.90 3.55 25.23
C ILE A 216 -16.88 4.49 24.51
N SER A 217 -18.09 4.59 25.04
CA SER A 217 -19.00 5.67 24.70
C SER A 217 -18.74 6.84 25.63
N ILE A 218 -18.06 7.88 25.17
CA ILE A 218 -17.97 9.15 25.90
C ILE A 218 -19.28 9.90 25.65
N SER A 219 -20.25 9.72 26.52
CA SER A 219 -21.42 10.58 26.58
C SER A 219 -21.06 11.76 27.46
N GLY A 220 -20.68 12.90 26.83
CA GLY A 220 -20.36 14.14 27.52
C GLY A 220 -21.62 14.78 28.11
N GLY A 221 -21.90 14.53 29.38
CA GLY A 221 -22.73 15.32 30.23
C GLY A 221 -21.89 15.77 31.43
N LEU A 222 -22.00 17.03 31.84
CA LEU A 222 -21.30 17.63 33.00
C LEU A 222 -21.61 16.97 34.36
N SER A 223 -22.16 15.76 34.36
CA SER A 223 -22.49 15.01 35.57
C SER A 223 -22.09 13.53 35.44
N GLY A 224 -20.84 13.26 35.77
CA GLY A 224 -20.41 11.93 36.19
C GLY A 224 -19.95 10.98 35.08
N PHE A 225 -18.68 10.62 35.12
CA PHE A 225 -18.13 9.41 34.46
C PHE A 225 -18.80 8.18 35.09
N LYS A 226 -19.50 7.38 34.28
CA LYS A 226 -19.82 6.01 34.62
C LYS A 226 -18.93 5.11 33.74
N VAL A 227 -18.07 4.36 34.40
CA VAL A 227 -17.28 3.27 33.83
C VAL A 227 -18.20 2.06 33.65
#